data_7c0351a81221070877a9e060e9009273
#
_entry.id   7c0351a81221070877a9e060e9009273
#
_cell.length_a   1.000
_cell.length_b   1.000
_cell.length_c   1.000
_cell.angle_alpha   90.00
_cell.angle_beta   90.00
_cell.angle_gamma   90.00
#
_symmetry.space_group_name_H-M   'P 1'
#
loop_
_entity.id
_entity.type
_entity.pdbx_description
1 polymer ?
#
loop_
_entity_poly.entity_id
_entity_poly.type
_entity_poly.pdbx_seq_one_letter_code
_entity_poly.pdbx_strand_id
1 'polypeptide(L)'
;LASMVGYVGRRYVGRRYAANPPGAKHHYFPVHISSIQELIMEAFQGNDLAITRESLYGTFSEPTYAGVTSFMRRRYTRDLTGVDLVVSGVPFDTATTNRPGTRFGPRAVRAASITSAWERHWPWEFDPFDLLASVDYGDCDFDHSQPQHTPAAIEAHADRILAAGCAMLTLGGDHFISYPLLKAHAKKHGKLSLVHFDAHSDTWPDTDEGTQGINHGTMFYYAAKQGLVDPSRSVQIGLRTTNDDVMGFQVLDARQVHRSTPEQIAAQIKARVGDNPVYLTFDIDCLDPSYAPGTGTPVPGGLTSHQALEILRCLRGINLIGMDVVEVSPPYDHAEVTALAASYVAMELVCLYAARHKLGER
;
A
#
# COMPACT_ATOMS: atom_id res chain seq x y z
N LEU A 1 31.45 5.76 -12.24
CA LEU A 1 31.91 6.34 -10.96
C LEU A 1 31.71 7.87 -10.93
N ALA A 2 32.13 8.59 -11.97
CA ALA A 2 31.98 10.05 -12.03
C ALA A 2 30.51 10.51 -12.13
N SER A 3 29.63 9.76 -12.78
CA SER A 3 28.19 10.06 -12.86
C SER A 3 27.41 9.76 -11.58
N MET A 4 27.85 8.77 -10.79
CA MET A 4 27.26 8.45 -9.49
C MET A 4 27.58 9.48 -8.41
N VAL A 5 28.82 10.00 -8.37
CA VAL A 5 29.22 11.05 -7.43
C VAL A 5 28.46 12.35 -7.67
N GLY A 6 28.13 12.66 -8.93
CA GLY A 6 27.32 13.84 -9.28
C GLY A 6 25.86 13.77 -8.80
N TYR A 7 25.29 12.57 -8.65
CA TYR A 7 23.90 12.38 -8.22
C TYR A 7 23.74 12.49 -6.69
N VAL A 8 24.68 11.92 -5.94
CA VAL A 8 24.69 12.04 -4.47
C VAL A 8 24.96 13.50 -4.05
N GLY A 9 25.84 14.22 -4.75
CA GLY A 9 26.16 15.62 -4.43
C GLY A 9 25.00 16.60 -4.67
N ARG A 10 24.08 16.32 -5.61
CA ARG A 10 22.94 17.23 -5.90
C ARG A 10 21.83 17.21 -4.85
N ARG A 11 21.66 16.14 -4.10
CA ARG A 11 20.66 16.09 -3.00
C ARG A 11 21.11 16.79 -1.72
N TYR A 12 22.41 16.94 -1.49
CA TYR A 12 22.96 17.60 -0.29
C TYR A 12 23.17 19.10 -0.41
N VAL A 13 23.06 19.72 -1.61
CA VAL A 13 23.33 21.15 -1.86
C VAL A 13 22.05 21.91 -2.22
N GLY A 14 20.98 21.67 -1.53
CA GLY A 14 19.72 22.43 -1.62
C GLY A 14 19.68 23.68 -0.73
N ARG A 15 20.80 24.39 -0.46
CA ARG A 15 20.80 25.73 0.10
C ARG A 15 21.23 26.74 -0.96
N ARG A 16 20.37 27.73 -1.16
CA ARG A 16 20.48 28.85 -2.11
C ARG A 16 21.88 29.44 -2.10
N TYR A 17 22.57 29.42 -3.25
CA TYR A 17 23.71 30.31 -3.49
C TYR A 17 23.16 31.62 -4.06
N ALA A 18 23.41 32.71 -3.33
CA ALA A 18 23.31 34.06 -3.89
C ALA A 18 24.38 34.21 -4.97
N ALA A 19 24.03 34.87 -6.07
CA ALA A 19 24.95 35.11 -7.17
C ALA A 19 26.17 35.92 -6.68
N ASN A 20 27.39 35.41 -6.92
CA ASN A 20 28.62 36.12 -6.65
C ASN A 20 28.87 37.19 -7.70
N PRO A 21 29.41 38.35 -7.32
CA PRO A 21 29.79 39.40 -8.25
C PRO A 21 30.99 38.99 -9.14
N PRO A 22 31.13 39.51 -10.35
CA PRO A 22 32.20 39.16 -11.27
C PRO A 22 33.56 39.63 -10.74
N GLY A 23 34.50 38.71 -10.56
CA GLY A 23 35.88 39.01 -10.19
C GLY A 23 36.53 38.13 -9.11
N ALA A 24 35.85 37.19 -8.49
CA ALA A 24 36.40 36.29 -7.48
C ALA A 24 37.29 35.20 -8.10
N LYS A 25 38.57 35.17 -7.77
CA LYS A 25 39.48 34.08 -8.10
C LYS A 25 39.03 32.83 -7.35
N HIS A 26 38.71 31.78 -8.11
CA HIS A 26 38.38 30.47 -7.54
C HIS A 26 39.62 29.84 -6.91
N HIS A 27 39.73 29.85 -5.59
CA HIS A 27 40.63 28.97 -4.86
C HIS A 27 39.98 27.59 -4.77
N TYR A 28 40.40 26.66 -5.61
CA TYR A 28 40.10 25.24 -5.43
C TYR A 28 40.84 24.76 -4.20
N PHE A 29 40.11 24.53 -3.08
CA PHE A 29 40.64 23.72 -2.00
C PHE A 29 40.51 22.25 -2.43
N PRO A 30 41.60 21.48 -2.48
CA PRO A 30 41.48 20.04 -2.71
C PRO A 30 40.76 19.43 -1.53
N VAL A 31 39.52 19.00 -1.72
CA VAL A 31 38.82 18.17 -0.73
C VAL A 31 39.56 16.84 -0.71
N HIS A 32 40.23 16.53 0.40
CA HIS A 32 40.95 15.29 0.58
C HIS A 32 39.94 14.11 0.39
N ILE A 33 40.27 13.17 -0.48
CA ILE A 33 39.41 11.97 -0.75
C ILE A 33 39.15 11.21 0.54
N SER A 34 40.06 11.25 1.51
CA SER A 34 39.87 10.69 2.85
C SER A 34 38.67 11.32 3.61
N SER A 35 38.45 12.61 3.50
CA SER A 35 37.34 13.29 4.21
C SER A 35 35.97 12.97 3.61
N ILE A 36 35.88 12.69 2.31
CA ILE A 36 34.63 12.22 1.68
C ILE A 36 34.36 10.75 2.05
N GLN A 37 35.40 9.91 2.08
CA GLN A 37 35.28 8.54 2.54
C GLN A 37 34.94 8.44 4.03
N GLU A 38 35.49 9.29 4.88
CA GLU A 38 35.14 9.38 6.30
C GLU A 38 33.71 9.87 6.51
N LEU A 39 33.25 10.88 5.78
CA LEU A 39 31.84 11.36 5.78
C LEU A 39 30.86 10.28 5.28
N ILE A 40 31.25 9.53 4.26
CA ILE A 40 30.47 8.39 3.78
C ILE A 40 30.47 7.28 4.84
N MET A 41 31.60 6.96 5.46
CA MET A 41 31.71 5.92 6.48
C MET A 41 31.01 6.30 7.80
N GLU A 42 31.01 7.58 8.21
CA GLU A 42 30.22 8.06 9.34
C GLU A 42 28.70 8.01 9.04
N ALA A 43 28.28 8.32 7.83
CA ALA A 43 26.88 8.15 7.40
C ALA A 43 26.46 6.66 7.36
N PHE A 44 27.43 5.74 7.30
CA PHE A 44 27.20 4.30 7.23
C PHE A 44 27.43 3.57 8.56
N GLN A 45 27.64 4.25 9.67
CA GLN A 45 27.68 3.62 10.99
C GLN A 45 26.27 3.23 11.46
N GLY A 46 25.69 2.26 10.81
CA GLY A 46 24.89 1.21 11.39
C GLY A 46 23.50 1.54 11.96
N ASN A 47 23.05 2.79 12.02
CA ASN A 47 21.70 3.11 12.49
C ASN A 47 20.87 3.62 11.34
N ASP A 48 19.78 2.90 11.05
CA ASP A 48 18.72 3.39 10.19
C ASP A 48 17.96 4.51 10.90
N LEU A 49 18.33 5.74 10.60
CA LEU A 49 17.80 6.94 11.25
C LEU A 49 16.33 7.22 10.90
N ALA A 50 15.76 6.53 9.93
CA ALA A 50 14.35 6.62 9.60
C ALA A 50 13.43 6.26 10.78
N ILE A 51 13.89 5.42 11.70
CA ILE A 51 13.15 5.04 12.90
C ILE A 51 13.22 6.12 13.98
N THR A 52 14.35 6.84 14.08
CA THR A 52 14.55 7.88 15.10
C THR A 52 13.97 9.23 14.71
N ARG A 53 13.47 9.39 13.49
CA ARG A 53 13.04 10.65 12.87
C ARG A 53 14.14 11.68 12.66
N GLU A 54 15.38 11.38 12.95
CA GLU A 54 16.53 12.21 12.58
C GLU A 54 16.75 12.15 11.06
N SER A 55 16.44 11.00 10.46
CA SER A 55 16.36 10.80 9.01
C SER A 55 15.21 9.84 8.69
N LEU A 56 14.49 10.09 7.61
CA LEU A 56 13.45 9.19 7.11
C LEU A 56 13.97 8.23 6.05
N TYR A 57 15.25 8.35 5.66
CA TYR A 57 15.91 7.48 4.70
C TYR A 57 16.70 6.42 5.44
N GLY A 58 16.31 5.18 5.29
CA GLY A 58 16.87 4.07 6.04
C GLY A 58 17.59 3.04 5.21
N THR A 59 17.99 3.35 3.98
CA THR A 59 18.52 2.33 3.08
C THR A 59 19.77 2.74 2.33
N PHE A 60 20.57 1.72 1.99
CA PHE A 60 21.66 1.88 1.05
C PHE A 60 21.16 2.01 -0.38
N SER A 61 21.89 2.79 -1.17
CA SER A 61 21.73 2.89 -2.60
C SER A 61 22.39 1.67 -3.26
N GLU A 62 21.61 0.61 -3.45
CA GLU A 62 22.05 -0.57 -4.22
C GLU A 62 21.38 -0.57 -5.60
N PRO A 63 22.00 -1.19 -6.63
CA PRO A 63 21.36 -1.36 -7.94
C PRO A 63 20.01 -2.07 -7.82
N THR A 64 19.04 -1.71 -8.68
CA THR A 64 17.67 -2.26 -8.64
C THR A 64 17.61 -3.80 -8.80
N TYR A 65 18.63 -4.39 -9.44
CA TYR A 65 18.74 -5.83 -9.64
C TYR A 65 19.41 -6.58 -8.48
N ALA A 66 19.80 -5.89 -7.41
CA ALA A 66 20.58 -6.46 -6.30
C ALA A 66 20.06 -5.96 -4.96
N GLY A 67 20.56 -6.57 -3.87
CA GLY A 67 20.27 -6.16 -2.49
C GLY A 67 19.02 -6.79 -1.90
N VAL A 68 18.65 -6.32 -0.69
CA VAL A 68 17.51 -6.86 0.07
C VAL A 68 16.19 -6.38 -0.52
N THR A 69 15.24 -7.30 -0.66
CA THR A 69 13.91 -7.06 -1.22
C THR A 69 12.89 -6.73 -0.13
N SER A 70 13.08 -5.63 0.60
CA SER A 70 12.02 -5.03 1.40
C SER A 70 11.18 -4.07 0.54
N PHE A 71 9.96 -3.74 0.97
CA PHE A 71 9.10 -2.80 0.25
C PHE A 71 9.78 -1.44 0.11
N MET A 72 9.92 -0.97 -1.12
CA MET A 72 10.60 0.31 -1.45
C MET A 72 11.95 0.45 -0.75
N ARG A 73 12.63 -0.68 -0.52
CA ARG A 73 13.91 -0.75 0.25
C ARG A 73 13.85 -0.09 1.61
N ARG A 74 12.66 -0.08 2.25
CA ARG A 74 12.54 0.40 3.62
C ARG A 74 13.18 -0.61 4.59
N ARG A 75 13.64 -0.11 5.71
CA ARG A 75 14.26 -0.96 6.73
C ARG A 75 13.34 -2.11 7.12
N TYR A 76 13.88 -3.33 7.07
CA TYR A 76 13.21 -4.52 7.54
C TYR A 76 13.45 -4.67 9.04
N THR A 77 12.43 -4.42 9.86
CA THR A 77 12.56 -4.44 11.32
C THR A 77 11.21 -4.67 12.01
N ARG A 78 11.27 -5.24 13.20
CA ARG A 78 10.13 -5.37 14.13
C ARG A 78 10.11 -4.29 15.21
N ASP A 79 11.07 -3.39 15.22
CA ASP A 79 11.08 -2.22 16.11
C ASP A 79 10.19 -1.14 15.52
N LEU A 80 9.17 -0.73 16.30
CA LEU A 80 8.16 0.27 15.92
C LEU A 80 8.41 1.63 16.58
N THR A 81 9.53 1.80 17.25
CA THR A 81 9.87 3.05 17.94
C THR A 81 9.99 4.20 16.93
N GLY A 82 9.14 5.22 17.05
CA GLY A 82 9.16 6.39 16.19
C GLY A 82 8.63 6.15 14.76
N VAL A 83 8.07 4.99 14.46
CA VAL A 83 7.52 4.64 13.15
C VAL A 83 6.13 5.25 12.96
N ASP A 84 5.87 5.81 11.78
CA ASP A 84 4.56 6.33 11.37
C ASP A 84 3.75 5.29 10.60
N LEU A 85 4.40 4.62 9.64
CA LEU A 85 3.77 3.68 8.71
C LEU A 85 4.53 2.36 8.68
N VAL A 86 3.79 1.30 8.81
CA VAL A 86 4.28 -0.09 8.71
C VAL A 86 3.79 -0.70 7.40
N VAL A 87 4.69 -1.26 6.62
CA VAL A 87 4.33 -2.19 5.55
C VAL A 87 4.49 -3.60 6.07
N SER A 88 3.45 -4.42 5.96
CA SER A 88 3.47 -5.81 6.44
C SER A 88 2.75 -6.73 5.47
N GLY A 89 3.22 -7.98 5.35
CA GLY A 89 2.58 -8.98 4.50
C GLY A 89 1.69 -9.94 5.29
N VAL A 90 0.68 -10.50 4.60
CA VAL A 90 -0.11 -11.64 5.11
C VAL A 90 -0.14 -12.72 4.03
N PRO A 91 0.81 -13.67 4.04
CA PRO A 91 0.98 -14.69 3.00
C PRO A 91 -0.01 -15.85 3.17
N PHE A 92 -1.31 -15.57 3.01
CA PHE A 92 -2.42 -16.50 3.21
C PHE A 92 -3.27 -16.63 1.93
N ASP A 93 -3.68 -17.85 1.55
CA ASP A 93 -4.49 -18.11 0.35
C ASP A 93 -5.36 -19.37 0.46
N THR A 94 -5.74 -19.76 1.67
CA THR A 94 -6.58 -20.93 1.87
C THR A 94 -8.07 -20.61 1.90
N ALA A 95 -8.46 -19.35 1.77
CA ALA A 95 -9.84 -18.91 1.69
C ALA A 95 -10.28 -18.58 0.23
N THR A 96 -9.45 -18.89 -0.77
CA THR A 96 -9.74 -18.69 -2.19
C THR A 96 -10.74 -19.74 -2.71
N THR A 97 -11.60 -19.31 -3.63
CA THR A 97 -12.61 -20.18 -4.26
C THR A 97 -12.17 -20.77 -5.61
N ASN A 98 -11.06 -20.28 -6.19
CA ASN A 98 -10.57 -20.71 -7.50
C ASN A 98 -9.05 -20.98 -7.48
N ARG A 99 -8.23 -20.05 -7.92
CA ARG A 99 -6.79 -20.25 -8.11
C ARG A 99 -5.99 -19.87 -6.86
N PRO A 100 -5.33 -20.81 -6.17
CA PRO A 100 -4.42 -20.49 -5.07
C PRO A 100 -3.11 -19.91 -5.61
N GLY A 101 -2.35 -19.24 -4.75
CA GLY A 101 -1.03 -18.67 -5.10
C GLY A 101 -0.81 -17.27 -4.57
N THR A 102 -1.85 -16.63 -4.02
CA THR A 102 -1.74 -15.28 -3.46
C THR A 102 -0.89 -15.21 -2.21
N ARG A 103 -0.59 -16.34 -1.55
CA ARG A 103 0.42 -16.41 -0.47
C ARG A 103 1.81 -15.92 -0.90
N PHE A 104 2.11 -15.93 -2.19
CA PHE A 104 3.36 -15.42 -2.75
C PHE A 104 3.31 -13.93 -3.10
N GLY A 105 2.12 -13.31 -3.01
CA GLY A 105 1.88 -11.91 -3.34
C GLY A 105 2.74 -10.92 -2.58
N PRO A 106 2.82 -10.98 -1.23
CA PRO A 106 3.61 -10.04 -0.45
C PRO A 106 5.08 -9.96 -0.88
N ARG A 107 5.68 -11.13 -1.16
CA ARG A 107 7.07 -11.21 -1.63
C ARG A 107 7.25 -10.63 -3.02
N ALA A 108 6.30 -10.90 -3.94
CA ALA A 108 6.37 -10.41 -5.31
C ALA A 108 6.19 -8.89 -5.38
N VAL A 109 5.25 -8.34 -4.63
CA VAL A 109 5.02 -6.88 -4.55
C VAL A 109 6.25 -6.16 -3.98
N ARG A 110 6.90 -6.71 -2.94
CA ARG A 110 8.16 -6.18 -2.42
C ARG A 110 9.25 -6.16 -3.48
N ALA A 111 9.44 -7.26 -4.19
CA ALA A 111 10.45 -7.35 -5.25
C ALA A 111 10.18 -6.34 -6.37
N ALA A 112 8.94 -6.23 -6.84
CA ALA A 112 8.54 -5.28 -7.87
C ALA A 112 8.71 -3.81 -7.42
N SER A 113 8.49 -3.50 -6.15
CA SER A 113 8.58 -2.13 -5.61
C SER A 113 9.98 -1.53 -5.70
N ILE A 114 11.02 -2.35 -5.78
CA ILE A 114 12.41 -1.89 -5.83
C ILE A 114 12.70 -1.05 -7.08
N THR A 115 11.99 -1.31 -8.16
CA THR A 115 12.20 -0.59 -9.44
C THR A 115 11.96 0.92 -9.33
N SER A 116 11.12 1.35 -8.39
CA SER A 116 10.77 2.75 -8.15
C SER A 116 11.30 3.30 -6.81
N ALA A 117 12.13 2.53 -6.08
CA ALA A 117 12.61 2.92 -4.76
C ALA A 117 13.63 4.09 -4.75
N TRP A 118 14.08 4.54 -5.92
CA TRP A 118 15.18 5.49 -6.08
C TRP A 118 14.74 6.93 -6.24
N GLU A 119 13.48 7.14 -6.53
CA GLU A 119 12.95 8.45 -6.89
C GLU A 119 11.57 8.67 -6.29
N ARG A 120 11.22 9.94 -6.23
CA ARG A 120 9.89 10.38 -5.82
C ARG A 120 8.82 9.72 -6.72
N HIS A 121 7.75 9.21 -6.11
CA HIS A 121 6.68 8.58 -6.84
C HIS A 121 5.94 9.58 -7.75
N TRP A 122 6.03 9.37 -9.06
CA TRP A 122 5.37 10.24 -10.03
C TRP A 122 3.84 10.04 -10.03
N PRO A 123 3.02 11.10 -10.11
CA PRO A 123 3.36 12.53 -10.31
C PRO A 123 3.35 13.35 -9.01
N TRP A 124 3.41 12.75 -7.83
CA TRP A 124 3.33 13.46 -6.56
C TRP A 124 4.44 14.50 -6.43
N GLU A 125 4.12 15.67 -5.85
CA GLU A 125 5.07 16.78 -5.67
C GLU A 125 6.01 16.59 -4.49
N PHE A 126 5.79 15.57 -3.66
CA PHE A 126 6.58 15.21 -2.49
C PHE A 126 6.98 13.73 -2.51
N ASP A 127 8.04 13.40 -1.79
CA ASP A 127 8.39 12.02 -1.47
C ASP A 127 7.72 11.67 -0.14
N PRO A 128 6.83 10.65 -0.07
CA PRO A 128 6.17 10.31 1.18
C PRO A 128 7.17 9.86 2.27
N PHE A 129 8.34 9.36 1.89
CA PHE A 129 9.38 8.95 2.82
C PHE A 129 10.22 10.11 3.36
N ASP A 130 10.08 11.33 2.83
CA ASP A 130 10.55 12.56 3.47
C ASP A 130 9.64 12.99 4.63
N LEU A 131 8.43 12.46 4.68
CA LEU A 131 7.38 12.85 5.62
C LEU A 131 7.06 11.76 6.66
N LEU A 132 7.21 10.49 6.29
CA LEU A 132 6.83 9.32 7.07
C LEU A 132 8.04 8.46 7.41
N ALA A 133 8.28 8.22 8.68
CA ALA A 133 9.15 7.14 9.12
C ALA A 133 8.46 5.80 8.82
N SER A 134 8.93 5.11 7.79
CA SER A 134 8.29 3.89 7.27
C SER A 134 9.22 2.70 7.35
N VAL A 135 8.70 1.55 7.77
CA VAL A 135 9.44 0.30 7.85
C VAL A 135 8.70 -0.84 7.17
N ASP A 136 9.46 -1.81 6.68
CA ASP A 136 8.92 -3.13 6.32
C ASP A 136 9.00 -4.03 7.57
N TYR A 137 7.84 -4.37 8.10
CA TYR A 137 7.72 -5.17 9.33
C TYR A 137 7.81 -6.67 9.06
N GLY A 138 7.94 -7.07 7.79
CA GLY A 138 7.87 -8.46 7.36
C GLY A 138 6.44 -8.99 7.38
N ASP A 139 6.32 -10.31 7.40
CA ASP A 139 5.04 -10.97 7.26
C ASP A 139 4.44 -11.38 8.61
N CYS A 140 3.10 -11.50 8.63
CA CYS A 140 2.36 -12.10 9.72
C CYS A 140 2.75 -13.58 9.87
N ASP A 141 3.03 -13.98 11.10
CA ASP A 141 3.35 -15.36 11.46
C ASP A 141 2.08 -16.08 11.91
N PHE A 142 1.81 -17.24 11.31
CA PHE A 142 0.70 -18.12 11.68
C PHE A 142 1.03 -19.58 11.38
N ASP A 143 0.42 -20.49 12.15
CA ASP A 143 0.62 -21.93 11.98
C ASP A 143 -0.17 -22.46 10.78
N HIS A 144 0.54 -22.84 9.72
CA HIS A 144 -0.03 -23.40 8.50
C HIS A 144 -0.77 -24.73 8.71
N SER A 145 -0.46 -25.46 9.80
CA SER A 145 -1.14 -26.71 10.16
C SER A 145 -2.50 -26.48 10.83
N GLN A 146 -2.77 -25.25 11.25
CA GLN A 146 -3.99 -24.87 11.98
C GLN A 146 -4.67 -23.64 11.35
N PRO A 147 -5.17 -23.72 10.12
CA PRO A 147 -5.71 -22.58 9.38
C PRO A 147 -6.88 -21.89 10.10
N GLN A 148 -7.62 -22.60 10.98
CA GLN A 148 -8.69 -22.03 11.79
C GLN A 148 -8.20 -20.95 12.78
N HIS A 149 -6.92 -20.92 13.12
CA HIS A 149 -6.32 -19.92 14.00
C HIS A 149 -5.76 -18.70 13.24
N THR A 150 -5.65 -18.78 11.91
CA THR A 150 -5.08 -17.70 11.09
C THR A 150 -5.81 -16.37 11.25
N PRO A 151 -7.17 -16.30 11.28
CA PRO A 151 -7.85 -15.02 11.46
C PRO A 151 -7.46 -14.31 12.77
N ALA A 152 -7.36 -15.06 13.86
CA ALA A 152 -6.96 -14.51 15.16
C ALA A 152 -5.47 -14.08 15.17
N ALA A 153 -4.61 -14.79 14.45
CA ALA A 153 -3.20 -14.42 14.30
C ALA A 153 -3.03 -13.11 13.53
N ILE A 154 -3.79 -12.93 12.43
CA ILE A 154 -3.79 -11.69 11.64
C ILE A 154 -4.33 -10.52 12.48
N GLU A 155 -5.45 -10.69 13.20
CA GLU A 155 -6.01 -9.67 14.08
C GLU A 155 -5.00 -9.26 15.15
N ALA A 156 -4.36 -10.21 15.83
CA ALA A 156 -3.34 -9.95 16.85
C ALA A 156 -2.08 -9.29 16.27
N HIS A 157 -1.70 -9.61 15.03
CA HIS A 157 -0.59 -8.97 14.33
C HIS A 157 -0.90 -7.48 14.07
N ALA A 158 -2.08 -7.18 13.54
CA ALA A 158 -2.53 -5.82 13.32
C ALA A 158 -2.69 -5.04 14.64
N ASP A 159 -3.28 -5.64 15.66
CA ASP A 159 -3.43 -5.04 16.99
C ASP A 159 -2.09 -4.55 17.55
N ARG A 160 -1.01 -5.33 17.41
CA ARG A 160 0.34 -4.92 17.88
C ARG A 160 0.86 -3.69 17.15
N ILE A 161 0.71 -3.63 15.83
CA ILE A 161 1.14 -2.50 15.02
C ILE A 161 0.32 -1.25 15.36
N LEU A 162 -0.99 -1.40 15.41
CA LEU A 162 -1.92 -0.31 15.70
C LEU A 162 -1.76 0.22 17.14
N ALA A 163 -1.47 -0.64 18.11
CA ALA A 163 -1.22 -0.26 19.49
C ALA A 163 0.08 0.56 19.65
N ALA A 164 1.07 0.36 18.78
CA ALA A 164 2.27 1.18 18.74
C ALA A 164 2.04 2.59 18.13
N GLY A 165 0.83 2.90 17.70
CA GLY A 165 0.48 4.19 17.11
C GLY A 165 0.75 4.29 15.61
N CYS A 166 1.25 3.23 14.98
CA CYS A 166 1.54 3.20 13.55
C CYS A 166 0.27 3.05 12.72
N ALA A 167 0.28 3.57 11.49
CA ALA A 167 -0.61 3.15 10.43
C ALA A 167 -0.08 1.88 9.75
N MET A 168 -0.93 1.21 8.99
CA MET A 168 -0.59 -0.07 8.38
C MET A 168 -1.02 -0.12 6.92
N LEU A 169 -0.06 -0.46 6.05
CA LEU A 169 -0.28 -0.94 4.70
C LEU A 169 -0.03 -2.44 4.69
N THR A 170 -1.04 -3.22 4.32
CA THR A 170 -0.91 -4.68 4.24
C THR A 170 -0.78 -5.14 2.80
N LEU A 171 0.22 -5.99 2.54
CA LEU A 171 0.36 -6.71 1.28
C LEU A 171 -0.28 -8.09 1.45
N GLY A 172 -1.35 -8.35 0.72
CA GLY A 172 -2.10 -9.58 0.87
C GLY A 172 -1.53 -10.75 0.07
N GLY A 173 -1.92 -11.80 0.49
CA GLY A 173 -2.69 -12.96 0.32
C GLY A 173 -4.04 -12.74 -0.36
N ASP A 174 -4.91 -13.67 -0.10
CA ASP A 174 -6.30 -13.56 -0.58
C ASP A 174 -7.07 -12.46 0.16
N HIS A 175 -8.20 -12.04 -0.42
CA HIS A 175 -8.96 -10.90 0.10
C HIS A 175 -9.59 -11.15 1.48
N PHE A 176 -9.76 -12.41 1.90
CA PHE A 176 -10.26 -12.74 3.23
C PHE A 176 -9.48 -12.05 4.35
N ILE A 177 -8.17 -11.81 4.16
CA ILE A 177 -7.32 -11.19 5.19
C ILE A 177 -7.82 -9.82 5.65
N SER A 178 -8.56 -9.10 4.79
CA SER A 178 -9.13 -7.79 5.13
C SER A 178 -10.16 -7.89 6.26
N TYR A 179 -10.83 -9.03 6.46
CA TYR A 179 -11.78 -9.18 7.55
C TYR A 179 -11.14 -9.10 8.95
N PRO A 180 -10.11 -9.89 9.32
CA PRO A 180 -9.44 -9.72 10.60
C PRO A 180 -8.69 -8.38 10.73
N LEU A 181 -8.21 -7.79 9.62
CA LEU A 181 -7.63 -6.45 9.63
C LEU A 181 -8.68 -5.38 9.96
N LEU A 182 -9.88 -5.46 9.38
CA LEU A 182 -11.00 -4.58 9.70
C LEU A 182 -11.41 -4.68 11.17
N LYS A 183 -11.39 -5.89 11.78
CA LYS A 183 -11.66 -6.05 13.21
C LYS A 183 -10.69 -5.24 14.07
N ALA A 184 -9.38 -5.36 13.81
CA ALA A 184 -8.35 -4.62 14.53
C ALA A 184 -8.50 -3.10 14.34
N HIS A 185 -8.74 -2.64 13.09
CA HIS A 185 -8.91 -1.22 12.80
C HIS A 185 -10.21 -0.67 13.41
N ALA A 186 -11.33 -1.40 13.31
CA ALA A 186 -12.61 -0.97 13.91
C ALA A 186 -12.53 -0.88 15.45
N LYS A 187 -11.78 -1.74 16.09
CA LYS A 187 -11.50 -1.69 17.52
C LYS A 187 -10.79 -0.38 17.92
N LYS A 188 -9.88 0.13 17.09
CA LYS A 188 -9.13 1.36 17.33
C LYS A 188 -9.90 2.62 16.92
N HIS A 189 -10.57 2.59 15.76
CA HIS A 189 -11.13 3.78 15.10
C HIS A 189 -12.65 3.85 15.13
N GLY A 190 -13.33 2.84 15.66
CA GLY A 190 -14.79 2.71 15.56
C GLY A 190 -15.23 2.17 14.20
N LYS A 191 -16.54 2.30 13.89
CA LYS A 191 -17.12 1.83 12.64
C LYS A 191 -16.47 2.54 11.44
N LEU A 192 -16.02 1.77 10.45
CA LEU A 192 -15.22 2.23 9.32
C LEU A 192 -16.08 2.50 8.09
N SER A 193 -15.65 3.44 7.25
CA SER A 193 -16.04 3.50 5.85
C SER A 193 -15.10 2.63 5.02
N LEU A 194 -15.64 1.81 4.12
CA LEU A 194 -14.87 0.98 3.21
C LEU A 194 -14.82 1.64 1.83
N VAL A 195 -13.62 1.80 1.28
CA VAL A 195 -13.39 2.10 -0.14
C VAL A 195 -12.79 0.84 -0.75
N HIS A 196 -13.57 0.14 -1.56
CA HIS A 196 -13.28 -1.20 -2.03
C HIS A 196 -13.16 -1.22 -3.56
N PHE A 197 -11.96 -1.39 -4.07
CA PHE A 197 -11.67 -1.60 -5.49
C PHE A 197 -11.60 -3.10 -5.77
N ASP A 198 -12.46 -3.59 -6.69
CA ASP A 198 -12.60 -5.04 -6.94
C ASP A 198 -13.43 -5.30 -8.21
N ALA A 199 -13.30 -6.50 -8.77
CA ALA A 199 -14.26 -7.04 -9.75
C ALA A 199 -15.51 -7.61 -9.08
N HIS A 200 -15.40 -7.97 -7.79
CA HIS A 200 -16.38 -8.69 -7.01
C HIS A 200 -16.92 -7.81 -5.87
N SER A 201 -18.09 -8.17 -5.35
CA SER A 201 -18.67 -7.44 -4.22
C SER A 201 -18.14 -7.91 -2.86
N ASP A 202 -17.73 -9.17 -2.78
CA ASP A 202 -17.31 -9.87 -1.56
C ASP A 202 -18.31 -9.77 -0.39
N THR A 203 -19.57 -9.57 -0.78
CA THR A 203 -20.73 -9.46 0.11
C THR A 203 -21.75 -10.57 -0.15
N TRP A 204 -21.35 -11.68 -0.80
CA TRP A 204 -22.27 -12.81 -0.96
C TRP A 204 -22.64 -13.38 0.41
N PRO A 205 -23.95 -13.59 0.68
CA PRO A 205 -24.34 -14.23 1.92
C PRO A 205 -23.90 -15.70 1.93
N ASP A 206 -23.54 -16.20 3.10
CA ASP A 206 -23.39 -17.64 3.29
C ASP A 206 -24.76 -18.31 3.13
N THR A 207 -24.92 -19.15 2.10
CA THR A 207 -26.21 -19.78 1.77
C THR A 207 -26.45 -21.11 2.49
N ASP A 208 -25.45 -21.67 3.15
CA ASP A 208 -25.48 -23.01 3.74
C ASP A 208 -25.50 -22.98 5.29
N GLU A 209 -26.41 -22.25 5.90
CA GLU A 209 -26.74 -22.30 7.33
C GLU A 209 -25.52 -22.48 8.29
N GLY A 210 -24.39 -21.79 8.00
CA GLY A 210 -23.20 -21.78 8.85
C GLY A 210 -22.24 -22.97 8.64
N THR A 211 -22.34 -23.69 7.53
CA THR A 211 -21.40 -24.76 7.17
C THR A 211 -20.19 -24.28 6.40
N GLN A 212 -20.27 -23.10 5.75
CA GLN A 212 -19.14 -22.45 5.09
C GLN A 212 -18.60 -21.33 5.96
N GLY A 213 -17.33 -21.39 6.27
CA GLY A 213 -16.64 -20.32 6.98
C GLY A 213 -16.56 -19.02 6.14
N ILE A 214 -16.16 -17.93 6.78
CA ILE A 214 -15.89 -16.67 6.07
C ILE A 214 -14.74 -16.90 5.09
N ASN A 215 -14.94 -16.54 3.82
CA ASN A 215 -13.96 -16.66 2.74
C ASN A 215 -13.81 -15.32 1.99
N HIS A 216 -12.98 -15.28 0.94
CA HIS A 216 -12.68 -14.04 0.19
C HIS A 216 -13.88 -13.46 -0.56
N GLY A 217 -14.97 -14.22 -0.78
CA GLY A 217 -16.22 -13.72 -1.40
C GLY A 217 -17.30 -13.30 -0.41
N THR A 218 -17.13 -13.57 0.90
CA THR A 218 -18.17 -13.36 1.91
C THR A 218 -17.77 -12.40 3.04
N MET A 219 -16.49 -12.07 3.14
CA MET A 219 -15.97 -11.38 4.33
C MET A 219 -16.59 -9.99 4.57
N PHE A 220 -16.95 -9.23 3.54
CA PHE A 220 -17.57 -7.91 3.73
C PHE A 220 -19.05 -8.01 4.08
N TYR A 221 -19.74 -9.11 3.73
CA TYR A 221 -21.05 -9.40 4.28
C TYR A 221 -20.97 -9.48 5.81
N TYR A 222 -20.03 -10.28 6.34
CA TYR A 222 -19.85 -10.41 7.78
C TYR A 222 -19.34 -9.15 8.44
N ALA A 223 -18.41 -8.42 7.81
CA ALA A 223 -17.93 -7.16 8.32
C ALA A 223 -19.05 -6.11 8.49
N ALA A 224 -19.96 -6.04 7.52
CA ALA A 224 -21.14 -5.17 7.58
C ALA A 224 -22.14 -5.63 8.65
N LYS A 225 -22.45 -6.93 8.70
CA LYS A 225 -23.38 -7.50 9.70
C LYS A 225 -22.90 -7.33 11.13
N GLN A 226 -21.59 -7.41 11.37
CA GLN A 226 -20.99 -7.21 12.69
C GLN A 226 -20.75 -5.73 13.03
N GLY A 227 -21.04 -4.81 12.11
CA GLY A 227 -20.91 -3.38 12.33
C GLY A 227 -19.46 -2.87 12.32
N LEU A 228 -18.52 -3.63 11.76
CA LEU A 228 -17.14 -3.20 11.55
C LEU A 228 -17.07 -2.12 10.47
N VAL A 229 -17.90 -2.27 9.44
CA VAL A 229 -18.04 -1.36 8.30
C VAL A 229 -19.45 -0.78 8.28
N ASP A 230 -19.58 0.48 7.88
CA ASP A 230 -20.86 1.14 7.58
C ASP A 230 -21.12 1.15 6.07
N PRO A 231 -21.98 0.26 5.54
CA PRO A 231 -22.27 0.22 4.11
C PRO A 231 -22.85 1.55 3.58
N SER A 232 -23.62 2.28 4.41
CA SER A 232 -24.23 3.57 4.03
C SER A 232 -23.19 4.69 3.78
N ARG A 233 -21.96 4.49 4.24
CA ARG A 233 -20.80 5.41 4.07
C ARG A 233 -19.64 4.74 3.36
N SER A 234 -19.91 3.68 2.62
CA SER A 234 -18.91 2.87 1.92
C SER A 234 -19.22 2.78 0.44
N VAL A 235 -18.19 2.49 -0.34
CA VAL A 235 -18.29 2.43 -1.79
C VAL A 235 -17.49 1.25 -2.34
N GLN A 236 -18.01 0.62 -3.38
CA GLN A 236 -17.37 -0.46 -4.13
C GLN A 236 -17.15 0.01 -5.57
N ILE A 237 -15.95 -0.16 -6.11
CA ILE A 237 -15.52 0.39 -7.40
C ILE A 237 -15.00 -0.72 -8.31
N GLY A 238 -15.51 -0.77 -9.55
CA GLY A 238 -15.01 -1.71 -10.56
C GLY A 238 -15.79 -2.99 -10.69
N LEU A 239 -16.86 -3.18 -9.88
CA LEU A 239 -17.65 -4.41 -9.87
C LEU A 239 -18.18 -4.76 -11.28
N ARG A 240 -18.08 -6.03 -11.63
CA ARG A 240 -18.58 -6.58 -12.90
C ARG A 240 -19.01 -8.04 -12.78
N THR A 241 -19.31 -8.46 -11.56
CA THR A 241 -19.96 -9.72 -11.22
C THR A 241 -21.33 -9.45 -10.61
N THR A 242 -22.24 -10.45 -10.64
CA THR A 242 -23.60 -10.28 -10.17
C THR A 242 -23.69 -10.61 -8.68
N ASN A 243 -24.22 -9.65 -7.91
CA ASN A 243 -24.72 -9.87 -6.56
C ASN A 243 -25.99 -9.00 -6.40
N ASP A 244 -27.11 -9.65 -6.12
CA ASP A 244 -28.42 -9.00 -6.07
C ASP A 244 -28.60 -8.12 -4.83
N ASP A 245 -27.88 -8.39 -3.73
CA ASP A 245 -27.92 -7.59 -2.50
C ASP A 245 -26.60 -6.80 -2.33
N VAL A 246 -26.67 -5.51 -2.60
CA VAL A 246 -25.55 -4.59 -2.37
C VAL A 246 -25.43 -4.14 -0.91
N MET A 247 -26.26 -4.63 0.01
CA MET A 247 -26.24 -4.35 1.45
C MET A 247 -26.22 -2.84 1.83
N GLY A 248 -26.54 -1.94 0.91
CA GLY A 248 -26.48 -0.50 1.11
C GLY A 248 -25.14 0.15 0.75
N PHE A 249 -24.16 -0.60 0.24
CA PHE A 249 -22.97 -0.03 -0.38
C PHE A 249 -23.36 0.79 -1.63
N GLN A 250 -22.64 1.88 -1.88
CA GLN A 250 -22.69 2.54 -3.18
C GLN A 250 -21.81 1.74 -4.15
N VAL A 251 -22.37 1.32 -5.27
CA VAL A 251 -21.64 0.60 -6.31
C VAL A 251 -21.35 1.55 -7.47
N LEU A 252 -20.07 1.71 -7.81
CA LEU A 252 -19.56 2.36 -9.02
C LEU A 252 -19.00 1.24 -9.91
N ASP A 253 -19.88 0.60 -10.69
CA ASP A 253 -19.50 -0.55 -11.49
C ASP A 253 -18.48 -0.21 -12.58
N ALA A 254 -17.84 -1.22 -13.18
CA ALA A 254 -16.81 -1.02 -14.19
C ALA A 254 -17.35 -0.21 -15.40
N ARG A 255 -18.62 -0.39 -15.78
CA ARG A 255 -19.24 0.35 -16.90
C ARG A 255 -19.37 1.85 -16.58
N GLN A 256 -19.70 2.17 -15.33
CA GLN A 256 -19.76 3.56 -14.86
C GLN A 256 -18.36 4.16 -14.83
N VAL A 257 -17.36 3.43 -14.31
CA VAL A 257 -15.96 3.90 -14.28
C VAL A 257 -15.46 4.19 -15.69
N HIS A 258 -15.71 3.30 -16.65
CA HIS A 258 -15.30 3.51 -18.06
C HIS A 258 -15.96 4.73 -18.75
N ARG A 259 -17.10 5.19 -18.24
CA ARG A 259 -17.84 6.33 -18.81
C ARG A 259 -17.60 7.65 -18.07
N SER A 260 -16.84 7.60 -16.98
CA SER A 260 -16.58 8.76 -16.10
C SER A 260 -15.11 9.14 -16.13
N THR A 261 -14.80 10.39 -15.76
CA THR A 261 -13.42 10.77 -15.49
C THR A 261 -12.99 10.31 -14.08
N PRO A 262 -11.69 10.13 -13.82
CA PRO A 262 -11.21 9.81 -12.49
C PRO A 262 -11.68 10.77 -11.40
N GLU A 263 -11.75 12.07 -11.70
CA GLU A 263 -12.24 13.11 -10.78
C GLU A 263 -13.72 12.94 -10.44
N GLN A 264 -14.55 12.54 -11.42
CA GLN A 264 -15.98 12.29 -11.22
C GLN A 264 -16.21 11.07 -10.32
N ILE A 265 -15.42 10.01 -10.49
CA ILE A 265 -15.46 8.83 -9.61
C ILE A 265 -14.97 9.21 -8.20
N ALA A 266 -13.83 9.86 -8.09
CA ALA A 266 -13.29 10.28 -6.80
C ALA A 266 -14.22 11.23 -6.03
N ALA A 267 -14.89 12.14 -6.73
CA ALA A 267 -15.88 13.04 -6.11
C ALA A 267 -17.05 12.26 -5.48
N GLN A 268 -17.55 11.22 -6.16
CA GLN A 268 -18.59 10.34 -5.61
C GLN A 268 -18.11 9.55 -4.39
N ILE A 269 -16.87 9.03 -4.45
CA ILE A 269 -16.25 8.33 -3.31
C ILE A 269 -16.15 9.29 -2.11
N LYS A 270 -15.55 10.46 -2.31
CA LYS A 270 -15.38 11.48 -1.24
C LYS A 270 -16.72 11.91 -0.64
N ALA A 271 -17.72 12.15 -1.47
CA ALA A 271 -19.07 12.51 -1.01
C ALA A 271 -19.69 11.39 -0.15
N ARG A 272 -19.42 10.12 -0.48
CA ARG A 272 -19.98 8.97 0.23
C ARG A 272 -19.31 8.75 1.59
N VAL A 273 -17.96 8.79 1.64
CA VAL A 273 -17.21 8.51 2.87
C VAL A 273 -17.13 9.71 3.81
N GLY A 274 -17.15 10.94 3.29
CA GLY A 274 -16.99 12.16 4.09
C GLY A 274 -15.68 12.15 4.90
N ASP A 275 -15.72 12.67 6.13
CA ASP A 275 -14.57 12.68 7.07
C ASP A 275 -14.47 11.42 7.96
N ASN A 276 -15.26 10.38 7.67
CA ASN A 276 -15.20 9.15 8.46
C ASN A 276 -13.85 8.46 8.32
N PRO A 277 -13.44 7.62 9.30
CA PRO A 277 -12.26 6.79 9.16
C PRO A 277 -12.43 5.80 8.00
N VAL A 278 -11.56 5.91 7.00
CA VAL A 278 -11.61 5.10 5.78
C VAL A 278 -10.58 3.99 5.84
N TYR A 279 -11.03 2.76 5.64
CA TYR A 279 -10.18 1.64 5.26
C TYR A 279 -10.30 1.46 3.74
N LEU A 280 -9.17 1.51 3.03
CA LEU A 280 -9.12 1.30 1.60
C LEU A 280 -8.51 -0.07 1.29
N THR A 281 -9.28 -0.91 0.63
CA THR A 281 -8.83 -2.22 0.15
C THR A 281 -8.82 -2.24 -1.37
N PHE A 282 -7.73 -2.73 -1.92
CA PHE A 282 -7.54 -2.82 -3.37
C PHE A 282 -7.27 -4.28 -3.76
N ASP A 283 -8.31 -4.94 -4.26
CA ASP A 283 -8.14 -6.20 -4.96
C ASP A 283 -7.53 -5.93 -6.35
N ILE A 284 -6.46 -6.63 -6.66
CA ILE A 284 -5.76 -6.41 -7.93
C ILE A 284 -6.60 -6.82 -9.13
N ASP A 285 -7.60 -7.68 -8.96
CA ASP A 285 -8.51 -8.09 -10.01
C ASP A 285 -9.55 -7.01 -10.39
N CYS A 286 -9.60 -5.89 -9.65
CA CYS A 286 -10.25 -4.66 -10.10
C CYS A 286 -9.73 -4.23 -11.47
N LEU A 287 -8.44 -4.45 -11.72
CA LEU A 287 -7.83 -4.22 -13.02
C LEU A 287 -8.30 -5.28 -14.03
N ASP A 288 -8.32 -4.88 -15.30
CA ASP A 288 -8.56 -5.84 -16.39
C ASP A 288 -7.41 -6.87 -16.44
N PRO A 289 -7.70 -8.15 -16.77
CA PRO A 289 -6.66 -9.18 -16.91
C PRO A 289 -5.55 -8.85 -17.91
N SER A 290 -5.76 -7.89 -18.79
CA SER A 290 -4.70 -7.37 -19.68
C SER A 290 -3.63 -6.58 -18.93
N TYR A 291 -3.94 -6.04 -17.75
CA TYR A 291 -3.03 -5.26 -16.88
C TYR A 291 -2.62 -6.03 -15.63
N ALA A 292 -3.47 -6.95 -15.16
CA ALA A 292 -3.22 -7.76 -13.97
C ALA A 292 -3.69 -9.21 -14.19
N PRO A 293 -2.97 -10.01 -14.99
CA PRO A 293 -3.32 -11.43 -15.22
C PRO A 293 -3.06 -12.30 -13.99
N GLY A 294 -2.17 -11.90 -13.10
CA GLY A 294 -1.71 -12.66 -11.93
C GLY A 294 -2.63 -12.52 -10.73
N THR A 295 -3.87 -13.03 -10.87
CA THR A 295 -4.86 -13.06 -9.78
C THR A 295 -5.67 -14.36 -9.78
N GLY A 296 -6.40 -14.59 -8.68
CA GLY A 296 -7.17 -15.82 -8.45
C GLY A 296 -8.45 -15.90 -9.27
N THR A 297 -9.18 -14.81 -9.39
CA THR A 297 -10.54 -14.73 -9.96
C THR A 297 -10.67 -13.60 -11.01
N PRO A 298 -9.85 -13.62 -12.10
CA PRO A 298 -9.85 -12.54 -13.06
C PRO A 298 -11.18 -12.45 -13.83
N VAL A 299 -11.67 -11.23 -14.03
CA VAL A 299 -12.88 -10.94 -14.81
C VAL A 299 -12.56 -9.92 -15.90
N PRO A 300 -12.86 -10.14 -17.18
CA PRO A 300 -12.63 -9.18 -18.25
C PRO A 300 -13.50 -7.92 -18.12
N GLY A 301 -13.04 -6.80 -18.71
CA GLY A 301 -13.75 -5.51 -18.68
C GLY A 301 -13.44 -4.65 -17.45
N GLY A 302 -12.31 -4.93 -16.80
CA GLY A 302 -11.83 -4.18 -15.63
C GLY A 302 -11.19 -2.84 -15.96
N LEU A 303 -10.71 -2.17 -14.93
CA LEU A 303 -10.02 -0.89 -15.05
C LEU A 303 -8.65 -1.07 -15.71
N THR A 304 -8.22 -0.06 -16.46
CA THR A 304 -6.81 0.06 -16.82
C THR A 304 -6.00 0.46 -15.59
N SER A 305 -4.71 0.13 -15.56
CA SER A 305 -3.81 0.62 -14.51
C SER A 305 -3.82 2.15 -14.41
N HIS A 306 -3.88 2.86 -15.55
CA HIS A 306 -4.00 4.32 -15.58
C HIS A 306 -5.26 4.83 -14.88
N GLN A 307 -6.44 4.26 -15.19
CA GLN A 307 -7.70 4.67 -14.55
C GLN A 307 -7.64 4.46 -13.03
N ALA A 308 -7.15 3.31 -12.57
CA ALA A 308 -7.07 3.02 -11.15
C ALA A 308 -6.13 3.99 -10.41
N LEU A 309 -4.92 4.23 -10.94
CA LEU A 309 -3.95 5.13 -10.33
C LEU A 309 -4.47 6.59 -10.31
N GLU A 310 -5.10 7.07 -11.39
CA GLU A 310 -5.66 8.43 -11.43
C GLU A 310 -6.84 8.60 -10.45
N ILE A 311 -7.72 7.58 -10.32
CA ILE A 311 -8.79 7.63 -9.31
C ILE A 311 -8.19 7.72 -7.91
N LEU A 312 -7.19 6.89 -7.58
CA LEU A 312 -6.51 6.93 -6.28
C LEU A 312 -5.91 8.32 -6.02
N ARG A 313 -5.20 8.92 -6.98
CA ARG A 313 -4.63 10.28 -6.87
C ARG A 313 -5.67 11.34 -6.57
N CYS A 314 -6.85 11.23 -7.20
CA CYS A 314 -7.97 12.14 -6.96
C CYS A 314 -8.62 11.95 -5.58
N LEU A 315 -8.30 10.89 -4.83
CA LEU A 315 -8.77 10.69 -3.45
C LEU A 315 -7.98 11.49 -2.39
N ARG A 316 -7.04 12.35 -2.79
CA ARG A 316 -6.30 13.23 -1.83
C ARG A 316 -7.27 13.86 -0.83
N GLY A 317 -6.92 13.77 0.44
CA GLY A 317 -7.67 14.36 1.53
C GLY A 317 -8.68 13.43 2.23
N ILE A 318 -8.94 12.20 1.77
CA ILE A 318 -9.76 11.25 2.52
C ILE A 318 -9.08 10.88 3.86
N ASN A 319 -9.88 10.57 4.86
CA ASN A 319 -9.37 10.18 6.18
C ASN A 319 -8.92 8.71 6.20
N LEU A 320 -7.87 8.40 5.44
CA LEU A 320 -7.32 7.07 5.29
C LEU A 320 -6.62 6.62 6.58
N ILE A 321 -7.08 5.52 7.22
CA ILE A 321 -6.54 5.02 8.50
C ILE A 321 -5.96 3.61 8.41
N GLY A 322 -6.24 2.89 7.36
CA GLY A 322 -5.74 1.56 7.08
C GLY A 322 -5.91 1.22 5.61
N MET A 323 -5.08 0.34 5.09
CA MET A 323 -5.07 0.03 3.66
C MET A 323 -4.46 -1.35 3.40
N ASP A 324 -4.95 -1.99 2.35
CA ASP A 324 -4.33 -3.21 1.84
C ASP A 324 -4.37 -3.29 0.30
N VAL A 325 -3.48 -4.14 -0.24
CA VAL A 325 -3.46 -4.55 -1.64
C VAL A 325 -3.40 -6.07 -1.65
N VAL A 326 -4.39 -6.71 -2.25
CA VAL A 326 -4.65 -8.15 -2.11
C VAL A 326 -4.78 -8.86 -3.47
N GLU A 327 -4.88 -10.17 -3.42
CA GLU A 327 -5.13 -11.09 -4.56
C GLU A 327 -4.05 -11.12 -5.64
N VAL A 328 -2.85 -10.61 -5.35
CA VAL A 328 -1.70 -10.77 -6.25
C VAL A 328 -1.23 -12.22 -6.21
N SER A 329 -1.38 -12.94 -7.32
CA SER A 329 -1.05 -14.35 -7.46
C SER A 329 0.06 -14.59 -8.47
N PRO A 330 1.34 -14.55 -8.05
CA PRO A 330 2.51 -14.67 -8.95
C PRO A 330 2.52 -15.90 -9.86
N PRO A 331 1.99 -17.08 -9.47
CA PRO A 331 1.95 -18.24 -10.35
C PRO A 331 1.18 -18.01 -11.68
N TYR A 332 0.30 -17.01 -11.72
CA TYR A 332 -0.48 -16.65 -12.90
C TYR A 332 -0.05 -15.33 -13.52
N ASP A 333 0.97 -14.68 -12.93
CA ASP A 333 1.50 -13.43 -13.45
C ASP A 333 2.41 -13.67 -14.65
N HIS A 334 2.53 -12.66 -15.52
CA HIS A 334 3.42 -12.69 -16.67
C HIS A 334 4.37 -11.50 -16.60
N ALA A 335 5.66 -11.77 -16.63
CA ALA A 335 6.71 -10.74 -16.54
C ALA A 335 6.50 -9.77 -15.34
N GLU A 336 5.95 -10.27 -14.23
CA GLU A 336 5.71 -9.52 -12.99
C GLU A 336 4.79 -8.29 -13.16
N VAL A 337 4.01 -8.21 -14.26
CA VAL A 337 3.19 -7.03 -14.57
C VAL A 337 2.13 -6.76 -13.50
N THR A 338 1.57 -7.81 -12.90
CA THR A 338 0.58 -7.70 -11.82
C THR A 338 1.24 -7.23 -10.53
N ALA A 339 2.37 -7.84 -10.14
CA ALA A 339 3.12 -7.44 -8.96
C ALA A 339 3.62 -5.99 -9.08
N LEU A 340 4.01 -5.56 -10.28
CA LEU A 340 4.40 -4.18 -10.56
C LEU A 340 3.21 -3.22 -10.40
N ALA A 341 2.06 -3.53 -10.97
CA ALA A 341 0.84 -2.74 -10.80
C ALA A 341 0.46 -2.59 -9.33
N ALA A 342 0.50 -3.70 -8.57
CA ALA A 342 0.21 -3.72 -7.14
C ALA A 342 1.19 -2.86 -6.33
N SER A 343 2.48 -2.86 -6.69
CA SER A 343 3.48 -2.03 -6.01
C SER A 343 3.24 -0.53 -6.22
N TYR A 344 2.77 -0.14 -7.42
CA TYR A 344 2.39 1.24 -7.70
C TYR A 344 1.11 1.65 -6.98
N VAL A 345 0.09 0.77 -6.94
CA VAL A 345 -1.12 0.99 -6.12
C VAL A 345 -0.73 1.19 -4.66
N ALA A 346 0.10 0.32 -4.10
CA ALA A 346 0.59 0.44 -2.73
C ALA A 346 1.28 1.78 -2.47
N MET A 347 2.09 2.27 -3.42
CA MET A 347 2.74 3.59 -3.32
C MET A 347 1.75 4.76 -3.39
N GLU A 348 0.71 4.69 -4.24
CA GLU A 348 -0.36 5.70 -4.23
C GLU A 348 -1.04 5.77 -2.85
N LEU A 349 -1.29 4.62 -2.20
CA LEU A 349 -1.89 4.56 -0.86
C LEU A 349 -0.97 5.19 0.19
N VAL A 350 0.34 4.95 0.12
CA VAL A 350 1.33 5.61 1.00
C VAL A 350 1.33 7.13 0.80
N CYS A 351 1.29 7.59 -0.45
CA CYS A 351 1.21 9.01 -0.77
C CYS A 351 -0.09 9.66 -0.26
N LEU A 352 -1.24 8.99 -0.43
CA LEU A 352 -2.53 9.45 0.12
C LEU A 352 -2.48 9.59 1.64
N TYR A 353 -1.91 8.61 2.32
CA TYR A 353 -1.75 8.66 3.77
C TYR A 353 -0.86 9.83 4.20
N ALA A 354 0.28 10.03 3.52
CA ALA A 354 1.18 11.15 3.79
C ALA A 354 0.51 12.51 3.56
N ALA A 355 -0.21 12.67 2.44
CA ALA A 355 -0.93 13.90 2.11
C ALA A 355 -1.93 14.28 3.21
N ARG A 356 -2.74 13.34 3.67
CA ARG A 356 -3.73 13.59 4.74
C ARG A 356 -3.08 13.87 6.09
N HIS A 357 -2.15 13.02 6.55
CA HIS A 357 -1.69 13.00 7.93
C HIS A 357 -0.44 13.84 8.19
N LYS A 358 0.33 14.17 7.16
CA LYS A 358 1.56 14.97 7.29
C LYS A 358 1.45 16.35 6.64
N LEU A 359 0.72 16.45 5.52
CA LEU A 359 0.49 17.75 4.85
C LEU A 359 -0.85 18.38 5.25
N GLY A 360 -1.73 17.67 5.95
CA GLY A 360 -3.00 18.19 6.45
C GLY A 360 -4.06 18.41 5.35
N GLU A 361 -3.95 17.74 4.24
CA GLU A 361 -4.94 17.82 3.15
C GLU A 361 -6.30 17.25 3.59
N ARG A 362 -7.40 17.90 3.15
CA ARG A 362 -8.78 17.54 3.49
C ARG A 362 -9.69 17.60 2.26
#